data_55b15192f7ceced37082b5ed2bf22967
#
_entry.id   55b15192f7ceced37082b5ed2bf22967
#
_cell.length_a   1.000
_cell.length_b   1.000
_cell.length_c   1.000
_cell.angle_alpha   90.00
_cell.angle_beta   90.00
_cell.angle_gamma   90.00
#
_symmetry.space_group_name_H-M   'P 1'
#
loop_
_entity.id
_entity.type
_entity.pdbx_description
1 polymer ?
#
loop_
_entity_poly.entity_id
_entity_poly.type
_entity_poly.pdbx_seq_one_letter_code
_entity_poly.pdbx_strand_id
1 'polypeptide(L)'
;MPSWSRPPGLSGWQRIAVVVGLAVVLLATMSVAATARVSASSGRILAGVTVAGVDVGGLTRAEAVAAVKATTEPKLRRSVLVAGADKHWRVTPARLGHGAAVEQAVDQALNGPELSWYADFWHRLTNKPVTHAVNVPLAENNAKVAKFVRGLAPKLAVEPTDAAIKLVDGEVVRQKARDGRVLDVKASTRRLAKALRGDARKVKLVTRHVEPKVTNDKLGETIEINLSTNRLSFYDGLKVRRTYPVATGQPSFPTPQGTWEVVYKRLNPTWTNPDPDGWGADMPASIPPGPGNPLGTRAMSLNASGILIHGTYASYSVGTYASHGCIRMLLSDVEALY
;
A
#
# COMPACT_ATOMS: atom_id res chain seq x y z
N MET A 1 63.40 70.39 -66.55
CA MET A 1 63.22 69.25 -65.68
C MET A 1 63.11 69.76 -64.27
N PRO A 2 61.96 69.66 -63.58
CA PRO A 2 61.83 70.13 -62.23
C PRO A 2 62.42 69.09 -61.27
N SER A 3 63.34 69.51 -60.39
CA SER A 3 63.97 68.74 -59.35
C SER A 3 62.94 68.46 -58.20
N TRP A 4 62.54 67.21 -57.98
CA TRP A 4 61.73 66.79 -56.83
C TRP A 4 62.66 66.68 -55.60
N SER A 5 62.61 67.69 -54.72
CA SER A 5 63.26 67.64 -53.41
C SER A 5 62.51 66.66 -52.54
N ARG A 6 63.19 65.66 -51.97
CA ARG A 6 62.65 64.78 -51.00
C ARG A 6 62.24 65.56 -49.73
N PRO A 7 61.05 65.27 -49.15
CA PRO A 7 60.70 65.95 -47.92
C PRO A 7 61.68 65.58 -46.79
N PRO A 8 62.00 66.53 -45.89
CA PRO A 8 62.94 66.28 -44.79
C PRO A 8 62.43 65.18 -43.91
N GLY A 9 63.30 64.16 -43.70
CA GLY A 9 62.94 63.03 -42.79
C GLY A 9 62.77 63.51 -41.34
N LEU A 10 61.74 62.99 -40.63
CA LEU A 10 61.44 63.32 -39.25
C LEU A 10 62.70 63.16 -38.37
N SER A 11 62.97 64.15 -37.50
CA SER A 11 64.05 64.09 -36.51
C SER A 11 63.83 62.92 -35.52
N GLY A 12 64.92 62.43 -34.91
CA GLY A 12 64.83 61.30 -33.96
C GLY A 12 63.71 61.45 -32.90
N TRP A 13 63.56 62.66 -32.35
CA TRP A 13 62.55 63.03 -31.40
C TRP A 13 61.07 62.97 -31.95
N GLN A 14 60.90 63.40 -33.18
CA GLN A 14 59.65 63.38 -33.90
C GLN A 14 59.22 61.94 -34.21
N ARG A 15 60.18 61.05 -34.52
CA ARG A 15 59.88 59.60 -34.69
C ARG A 15 59.47 58.97 -33.38
N ILE A 16 60.16 59.32 -32.27
CA ILE A 16 59.76 58.81 -30.93
C ILE A 16 58.37 59.32 -30.55
N ALA A 17 58.05 60.58 -30.73
CA ALA A 17 56.72 61.16 -30.42
C ALA A 17 55.62 60.51 -31.26
N VAL A 18 55.82 60.19 -32.53
CA VAL A 18 54.87 59.48 -33.37
C VAL A 18 54.69 58.06 -32.90
N VAL A 19 55.76 57.34 -32.54
CA VAL A 19 55.65 55.97 -32.02
C VAL A 19 54.93 55.93 -30.66
N VAL A 20 55.27 56.89 -29.75
CA VAL A 20 54.56 57.00 -28.44
C VAL A 20 53.10 57.39 -28.65
N GLY A 21 52.80 58.34 -29.53
CA GLY A 21 51.44 58.71 -29.88
C GLY A 21 50.60 57.55 -30.42
N LEU A 22 51.21 56.79 -31.38
CA LEU A 22 50.56 55.57 -31.89
C LEU A 22 50.34 54.48 -30.81
N ALA A 23 51.33 54.30 -29.92
CA ALA A 23 51.21 53.36 -28.81
C ALA A 23 50.11 53.78 -27.81
N VAL A 24 49.97 55.06 -27.48
CA VAL A 24 48.91 55.60 -26.64
C VAL A 24 47.54 55.44 -27.29
N VAL A 25 47.42 55.74 -28.59
CA VAL A 25 46.15 55.51 -29.31
C VAL A 25 45.80 54.02 -29.37
N LEU A 26 46.77 53.15 -29.64
CA LEU A 26 46.55 51.67 -29.57
C LEU A 26 46.14 51.20 -28.21
N LEU A 27 46.78 51.67 -27.15
CA LEU A 27 46.37 51.33 -25.76
C LEU A 27 44.99 51.88 -25.44
N ALA A 28 44.63 53.07 -25.83
CA ALA A 28 43.31 53.64 -25.63
C ALA A 28 42.22 52.86 -26.38
N THR A 29 42.45 52.50 -27.64
CA THR A 29 41.53 51.71 -28.44
C THR A 29 41.39 50.30 -27.91
N MET A 30 42.47 49.66 -27.45
CA MET A 30 42.40 48.34 -26.76
C MET A 30 41.62 48.42 -25.45
N SER A 31 41.82 49.49 -24.67
CA SER A 31 41.04 49.65 -23.38
C SER A 31 39.57 49.87 -23.66
N VAL A 32 39.18 50.68 -24.66
CA VAL A 32 37.77 50.84 -25.04
C VAL A 32 37.16 49.55 -25.57
N ALA A 33 37.88 48.81 -26.40
CA ALA A 33 37.43 47.52 -26.90
C ALA A 33 37.28 46.46 -25.77
N ALA A 34 38.22 46.44 -24.82
CA ALA A 34 38.16 45.55 -23.66
C ALA A 34 36.97 45.86 -22.75
N THR A 35 36.74 47.14 -22.41
CA THR A 35 35.60 47.56 -21.60
C THR A 35 34.26 47.31 -22.30
N ALA A 36 34.18 47.57 -23.60
CA ALA A 36 32.99 47.28 -24.40
C ALA A 36 32.66 45.77 -24.41
N ARG A 37 33.68 44.91 -24.54
CA ARG A 37 33.51 43.47 -24.54
C ARG A 37 33.05 42.94 -23.16
N VAL A 38 33.64 43.43 -22.08
CA VAL A 38 33.23 43.06 -20.71
C VAL A 38 31.81 43.56 -20.41
N SER A 39 31.47 44.77 -20.83
CA SER A 39 30.12 45.31 -20.70
C SER A 39 29.08 44.52 -21.50
N ALA A 40 29.42 44.07 -22.70
CA ALA A 40 28.54 43.23 -23.51
C ALA A 40 28.37 41.83 -22.94
N SER A 41 29.31 41.33 -22.12
CA SER A 41 29.22 40.06 -21.41
C SER A 41 28.62 40.20 -20.01
N SER A 42 28.42 41.44 -19.52
CA SER A 42 27.73 41.67 -18.25
C SER A 42 26.24 41.28 -18.38
N GLY A 43 25.74 40.45 -17.42
CA GLY A 43 24.40 39.87 -17.50
C GLY A 43 24.32 38.53 -18.25
N ARG A 44 25.45 38.01 -18.73
CA ARG A 44 25.57 36.65 -19.27
C ARG A 44 26.34 35.74 -18.31
N ILE A 45 26.00 34.45 -18.34
CA ILE A 45 26.67 33.42 -17.54
C ILE A 45 28.09 33.22 -18.07
N LEU A 46 29.08 33.03 -17.20
CA LEU A 46 30.45 32.75 -17.58
C LEU A 46 30.57 31.46 -18.42
N ALA A 47 31.49 31.48 -19.40
CA ALA A 47 31.76 30.28 -20.20
C ALA A 47 32.17 29.09 -19.33
N GLY A 48 31.71 27.89 -19.66
CA GLY A 48 32.02 26.64 -18.95
C GLY A 48 31.17 26.37 -17.71
N VAL A 49 30.18 27.23 -17.39
CA VAL A 49 29.18 26.98 -16.36
C VAL A 49 28.10 26.06 -16.89
N THR A 50 27.79 25.02 -16.13
CA THR A 50 26.70 24.07 -16.46
C THR A 50 25.62 24.08 -15.39
N VAL A 51 24.34 23.91 -15.78
CA VAL A 51 23.19 23.76 -14.90
C VAL A 51 22.50 22.45 -15.24
N ALA A 52 22.43 21.52 -14.27
CA ALA A 52 21.91 20.16 -14.48
C ALA A 52 22.54 19.41 -15.67
N GLY A 53 23.84 19.67 -15.94
CA GLY A 53 24.58 19.10 -17.07
C GLY A 53 24.32 19.78 -18.42
N VAL A 54 23.52 20.86 -18.45
CA VAL A 54 23.33 21.70 -19.63
C VAL A 54 24.36 22.81 -19.60
N ASP A 55 25.12 22.99 -20.68
CA ASP A 55 26.02 24.14 -20.84
C ASP A 55 25.19 25.41 -21.03
N VAL A 56 25.36 26.36 -20.12
CA VAL A 56 24.67 27.65 -20.12
C VAL A 56 25.65 28.82 -20.28
N GLY A 57 26.91 28.52 -20.53
CA GLY A 57 27.95 29.53 -20.73
C GLY A 57 27.62 30.48 -21.89
N GLY A 58 27.77 31.77 -21.64
CA GLY A 58 27.47 32.85 -22.61
C GLY A 58 26.00 33.18 -22.79
N LEU A 59 25.06 32.40 -22.17
CA LEU A 59 23.64 32.67 -22.26
C LEU A 59 23.20 33.77 -21.28
N THR A 60 22.16 34.50 -21.66
CA THR A 60 21.40 35.35 -20.76
C THR A 60 20.57 34.51 -19.79
N ARG A 61 20.05 35.12 -18.72
CA ARG A 61 19.16 34.49 -17.77
C ARG A 61 17.98 33.79 -18.46
N ALA A 62 17.30 34.46 -19.38
CA ALA A 62 16.13 33.95 -20.07
C ALA A 62 16.46 32.75 -20.97
N GLU A 63 17.55 32.84 -21.73
CA GLU A 63 18.04 31.77 -22.62
C GLU A 63 18.46 30.54 -21.78
N ALA A 64 19.16 30.72 -20.67
CA ALA A 64 19.58 29.66 -19.78
C ALA A 64 18.36 28.96 -19.10
N VAL A 65 17.39 29.71 -18.62
CA VAL A 65 16.14 29.16 -18.07
C VAL A 65 15.40 28.32 -19.11
N ALA A 66 15.30 28.82 -20.36
CA ALA A 66 14.65 28.08 -21.44
C ALA A 66 15.39 26.78 -21.77
N ALA A 67 16.74 26.83 -21.89
CA ALA A 67 17.57 25.66 -22.17
C ALA A 67 17.49 24.59 -21.10
N VAL A 68 17.57 24.98 -19.82
CA VAL A 68 17.46 24.05 -18.70
C VAL A 68 16.04 23.50 -18.55
N LYS A 69 14.98 24.31 -18.77
CA LYS A 69 13.58 23.83 -18.78
C LYS A 69 13.34 22.80 -19.88
N ALA A 70 13.89 23.03 -21.09
CA ALA A 70 13.75 22.06 -22.17
C ALA A 70 14.30 20.67 -21.83
N THR A 71 15.30 20.57 -20.95
CA THR A 71 15.89 19.31 -20.52
C THR A 71 15.18 18.72 -19.28
N THR A 72 14.68 19.55 -18.36
CA THR A 72 14.10 19.11 -17.08
C THR A 72 12.61 18.83 -17.17
N GLU A 73 11.83 19.60 -17.94
CA GLU A 73 10.38 19.41 -18.08
C GLU A 73 9.97 18.02 -18.62
N PRO A 74 10.62 17.43 -19.62
CA PRO A 74 10.28 16.08 -20.07
C PRO A 74 10.40 15.03 -18.96
N LYS A 75 11.37 15.18 -18.06
CA LYS A 75 11.54 14.29 -16.90
C LYS A 75 10.38 14.41 -15.91
N LEU A 76 9.90 15.65 -15.67
CA LEU A 76 8.76 15.93 -14.79
C LEU A 76 7.42 15.45 -15.35
N ARG A 77 7.28 15.45 -16.68
CA ARG A 77 6.07 14.97 -17.38
C ARG A 77 6.10 13.46 -17.66
N ARG A 78 7.22 12.80 -17.43
CA ARG A 78 7.36 11.36 -17.65
C ARG A 78 6.40 10.55 -16.78
N SER A 79 5.66 9.65 -17.40
CA SER A 79 4.71 8.78 -16.71
C SER A 79 5.41 7.65 -15.95
N VAL A 80 5.07 7.49 -14.68
CA VAL A 80 5.46 6.36 -13.82
C VAL A 80 4.25 5.46 -13.62
N LEU A 81 4.39 4.17 -13.91
CA LEU A 81 3.37 3.16 -13.68
C LEU A 81 3.43 2.71 -12.21
N VAL A 82 2.37 2.97 -11.46
CA VAL A 82 2.20 2.53 -10.08
C VAL A 82 1.37 1.26 -10.09
N ALA A 83 1.96 0.14 -9.69
CA ALA A 83 1.34 -1.18 -9.65
C ALA A 83 0.97 -1.56 -8.21
N GLY A 84 -0.29 -1.93 -7.98
CA GLY A 84 -0.79 -2.46 -6.72
C GLY A 84 -1.63 -3.71 -6.99
N ALA A 85 -1.15 -4.87 -6.56
CA ALA A 85 -1.80 -6.16 -6.81
C ALA A 85 -2.21 -6.31 -8.30
N ASP A 86 -3.50 -6.28 -8.55
CA ASP A 86 -4.15 -6.42 -9.86
C ASP A 86 -4.48 -5.08 -10.55
N LYS A 87 -4.25 -3.95 -9.85
CA LYS A 87 -4.59 -2.59 -10.33
C LYS A 87 -3.36 -1.76 -10.64
N HIS A 88 -3.51 -0.86 -11.62
CA HIS A 88 -2.42 -0.01 -12.08
C HIS A 88 -2.90 1.44 -12.25
N TRP A 89 -2.00 2.38 -11.95
CA TRP A 89 -2.22 3.82 -12.15
C TRP A 89 -1.01 4.43 -12.83
N ARG A 90 -1.25 5.46 -13.62
CA ARG A 90 -0.19 6.27 -14.20
C ARG A 90 -0.17 7.63 -13.55
N VAL A 91 1.00 8.06 -13.09
CA VAL A 91 1.23 9.36 -12.48
C VAL A 91 2.49 10.00 -13.05
N THR A 92 2.54 11.32 -13.03
CA THR A 92 3.76 12.04 -13.38
C THR A 92 4.30 12.75 -12.14
N PRO A 93 5.63 12.99 -12.05
CA PRO A 93 6.20 13.79 -10.98
C PRO A 93 5.52 15.15 -10.81
N ALA A 94 5.27 15.86 -11.91
CA ALA A 94 4.60 17.17 -11.90
C ALA A 94 3.19 17.11 -11.27
N ARG A 95 2.40 16.09 -11.59
CA ARG A 95 1.05 15.91 -11.02
C ARG A 95 1.09 15.69 -9.50
N LEU A 96 2.15 15.09 -8.99
CA LEU A 96 2.36 14.85 -7.56
C LEU A 96 3.15 15.99 -6.89
N GLY A 97 3.28 17.14 -7.58
CA GLY A 97 3.87 18.35 -7.02
C GLY A 97 5.40 18.36 -6.96
N HIS A 98 6.03 17.51 -7.77
CA HIS A 98 7.47 17.62 -7.99
C HIS A 98 7.73 18.69 -9.05
N GLY A 99 8.71 19.54 -8.80
CA GLY A 99 9.15 20.59 -9.69
C GLY A 99 10.66 20.69 -9.74
N ALA A 100 11.18 21.47 -10.67
CA ALA A 100 12.59 21.83 -10.74
C ALA A 100 12.72 23.34 -10.50
N ALA A 101 13.51 23.75 -9.53
CA ALA A 101 13.75 25.16 -9.23
C ALA A 101 14.78 25.75 -10.23
N VAL A 102 14.41 25.74 -11.51
CA VAL A 102 15.30 26.12 -12.62
C VAL A 102 15.75 27.57 -12.50
N GLU A 103 14.81 28.49 -12.19
CA GLU A 103 15.13 29.92 -12.05
C GLU A 103 16.16 30.13 -10.95
N GLN A 104 16.04 29.50 -9.80
CA GLN A 104 16.99 29.60 -8.70
C GLN A 104 18.36 29.05 -9.08
N ALA A 105 18.42 27.93 -9.80
CA ALA A 105 19.70 27.36 -10.26
C ALA A 105 20.38 28.23 -11.30
N VAL A 106 19.61 28.85 -12.21
CA VAL A 106 20.14 29.79 -13.18
C VAL A 106 20.61 31.09 -12.49
N ASP A 107 19.91 31.57 -11.46
CA ASP A 107 20.39 32.73 -10.70
C ASP A 107 21.70 32.43 -9.96
N GLN A 108 21.88 31.24 -9.44
CA GLN A 108 23.16 30.77 -8.88
C GLN A 108 24.26 30.72 -9.98
N ALA A 109 23.93 30.23 -11.17
CA ALA A 109 24.85 30.16 -12.28
C ALA A 109 25.26 31.55 -12.78
N LEU A 110 24.35 32.53 -12.76
CA LEU A 110 24.64 33.94 -13.10
C LEU A 110 25.61 34.60 -12.11
N ASN A 111 25.45 34.29 -10.83
CA ASN A 111 26.34 34.77 -9.78
C ASN A 111 27.76 34.14 -9.92
N GLY A 112 27.83 32.98 -10.62
CA GLY A 112 29.09 32.30 -10.92
C GLY A 112 29.80 31.74 -9.67
N PRO A 113 30.99 31.17 -9.82
CA PRO A 113 31.85 30.84 -8.70
C PRO A 113 32.38 32.14 -8.04
N GLU A 114 32.73 32.05 -6.76
CA GLU A 114 33.38 33.16 -6.05
C GLU A 114 34.78 33.48 -6.65
N LEU A 115 34.79 34.34 -7.62
CA LEU A 115 36.03 34.83 -8.27
C LEU A 115 36.39 36.19 -7.73
N SER A 116 37.73 36.50 -7.66
CA SER A 116 38.18 37.88 -7.47
C SER A 116 37.77 38.74 -8.69
N TRP A 117 37.56 40.04 -8.46
CA TRP A 117 37.10 40.96 -9.52
C TRP A 117 38.00 40.92 -10.78
N TYR A 118 39.30 40.74 -10.62
CA TYR A 118 40.24 40.68 -11.76
C TYR A 118 40.16 39.32 -12.49
N ALA A 119 39.86 38.22 -11.77
CA ALA A 119 39.66 36.92 -12.39
C ALA A 119 38.36 36.89 -13.21
N ASP A 120 37.26 37.44 -12.66
CA ASP A 120 36.00 37.61 -13.41
C ASP A 120 36.21 38.47 -14.66
N PHE A 121 36.92 39.63 -14.52
CA PHE A 121 37.27 40.47 -15.65
C PHE A 121 38.06 39.72 -16.74
N TRP A 122 39.08 38.93 -16.36
CA TRP A 122 39.89 38.16 -17.31
C TRP A 122 39.09 37.04 -17.98
N HIS A 123 38.24 36.30 -17.24
CA HIS A 123 37.38 35.27 -17.83
C HIS A 123 36.42 35.89 -18.86
N ARG A 124 35.80 37.04 -18.56
CA ARG A 124 34.90 37.76 -19.49
C ARG A 124 35.64 38.33 -20.70
N LEU A 125 36.82 38.90 -20.49
CA LEU A 125 37.62 39.44 -21.57
C LEU A 125 38.15 38.37 -22.53
N THR A 126 38.66 37.27 -22.01
CA THR A 126 39.32 36.22 -22.77
C THR A 126 38.37 35.09 -23.18
N ASN A 127 37.17 35.08 -22.67
CA ASN A 127 36.20 33.99 -22.80
C ASN A 127 36.74 32.61 -22.36
N LYS A 128 37.71 32.61 -21.42
CA LYS A 128 38.21 31.34 -20.86
C LYS A 128 37.13 30.66 -20.03
N PRO A 129 36.87 29.34 -20.25
CA PRO A 129 35.86 28.63 -19.49
C PRO A 129 36.27 28.48 -18.03
N VAL A 130 35.24 28.53 -17.14
CA VAL A 130 35.34 28.14 -15.73
C VAL A 130 34.67 26.79 -15.55
N THR A 131 35.20 25.92 -14.69
CA THR A 131 34.52 24.67 -14.36
C THR A 131 33.62 24.93 -13.16
N HIS A 132 32.32 25.16 -13.42
CA HIS A 132 31.34 25.38 -12.39
C HIS A 132 30.03 24.67 -12.75
N ALA A 133 29.62 23.70 -11.90
CA ALA A 133 28.40 22.92 -12.09
C ALA A 133 27.37 23.27 -11.03
N VAL A 134 26.21 23.73 -11.46
CA VAL A 134 25.08 24.05 -10.59
C VAL A 134 24.03 22.93 -10.71
N ASN A 135 23.64 22.37 -9.57
CA ASN A 135 22.54 21.40 -9.52
C ASN A 135 21.21 22.12 -9.47
N VAL A 136 20.19 21.58 -10.16
CA VAL A 136 18.81 22.08 -10.05
C VAL A 136 18.15 21.42 -8.84
N PRO A 137 17.78 22.19 -7.81
CA PRO A 137 17.04 21.63 -6.68
C PRO A 137 15.68 21.09 -7.15
N LEU A 138 15.38 19.84 -6.78
CA LEU A 138 14.06 19.25 -7.00
C LEU A 138 13.13 19.67 -5.87
N ALA A 139 12.08 20.40 -6.18
CA ALA A 139 10.99 20.62 -5.25
C ALA A 139 10.19 19.32 -5.10
N GLU A 140 10.15 18.77 -3.91
CA GLU A 140 9.45 17.54 -3.60
C GLU A 140 8.20 17.83 -2.75
N ASN A 141 7.07 17.24 -3.12
CA ASN A 141 5.86 17.34 -2.32
C ASN A 141 5.46 15.97 -1.76
N ASN A 142 6.16 15.54 -0.72
CA ASN A 142 5.90 14.26 -0.06
C ASN A 142 4.46 14.17 0.51
N ALA A 143 3.83 15.30 0.85
CA ALA A 143 2.45 15.34 1.32
C ALA A 143 1.46 14.97 0.20
N LYS A 144 1.66 15.48 -1.03
CA LYS A 144 0.85 15.09 -2.19
C LYS A 144 1.05 13.63 -2.56
N VAL A 145 2.29 13.12 -2.52
CA VAL A 145 2.58 11.70 -2.74
C VAL A 145 1.87 10.84 -1.71
N ALA A 146 1.95 11.18 -0.42
CA ALA A 146 1.27 10.46 0.65
C ALA A 146 -0.26 10.52 0.51
N LYS A 147 -0.83 11.67 0.13
CA LYS A 147 -2.27 11.82 -0.14
C LYS A 147 -2.71 10.92 -1.29
N PHE A 148 -1.95 10.89 -2.39
CA PHE A 148 -2.23 10.01 -3.52
C PHE A 148 -2.21 8.54 -3.08
N VAL A 149 -1.15 8.09 -2.40
CA VAL A 149 -1.01 6.70 -1.92
C VAL A 149 -2.13 6.33 -0.94
N ARG A 150 -2.49 7.20 0.00
CA ARG A 150 -3.64 6.98 0.92
C ARG A 150 -4.95 6.80 0.16
N GLY A 151 -5.17 7.57 -0.90
CA GLY A 151 -6.36 7.42 -1.75
C GLY A 151 -6.46 6.08 -2.49
N LEU A 152 -5.35 5.33 -2.59
CA LEU A 152 -5.34 3.98 -3.16
C LEU A 152 -5.62 2.88 -2.12
N ALA A 153 -5.48 3.18 -0.82
CA ALA A 153 -5.64 2.18 0.23
C ALA A 153 -6.99 1.45 0.18
N PRO A 154 -8.16 2.12 0.11
CA PRO A 154 -9.44 1.43 0.05
C PRO A 154 -9.64 0.64 -1.26
N LYS A 155 -8.92 1.01 -2.33
CA LYS A 155 -9.00 0.32 -3.62
C LYS A 155 -8.20 -0.98 -3.68
N LEU A 156 -7.25 -1.16 -2.76
CA LEU A 156 -6.34 -2.29 -2.66
C LEU A 156 -6.60 -3.16 -1.44
N ALA A 157 -7.40 -2.66 -0.49
CA ALA A 157 -7.79 -3.42 0.68
C ALA A 157 -8.66 -4.63 0.28
N VAL A 158 -8.39 -5.75 0.92
CA VAL A 158 -9.21 -6.95 0.91
C VAL A 158 -9.40 -7.31 2.37
N GLU A 159 -10.64 -7.32 2.83
CA GLU A 159 -10.95 -7.74 4.19
C GLU A 159 -10.69 -9.24 4.35
N PRO A 160 -10.11 -9.68 5.46
CA PRO A 160 -10.01 -11.10 5.76
C PRO A 160 -11.40 -11.70 5.98
N THR A 161 -11.55 -12.96 5.65
CA THR A 161 -12.78 -13.70 5.88
C THR A 161 -12.51 -14.80 6.91
N ASP A 162 -13.25 -14.82 8.00
CA ASP A 162 -13.13 -15.84 9.03
C ASP A 162 -13.70 -17.19 8.55
N ALA A 163 -13.10 -18.29 9.00
CA ALA A 163 -13.70 -19.61 8.88
C ALA A 163 -14.99 -19.63 9.70
N ALA A 164 -16.03 -20.23 9.15
CA ALA A 164 -17.31 -20.39 9.84
C ALA A 164 -18.10 -21.58 9.29
N ILE A 165 -18.90 -22.20 10.14
CA ILE A 165 -20.03 -23.03 9.76
C ILE A 165 -21.28 -22.23 10.08
N LYS A 166 -22.11 -21.95 9.08
CA LYS A 166 -23.31 -21.09 9.19
C LYS A 166 -24.52 -21.79 8.61
N LEU A 167 -25.66 -21.54 9.23
CA LEU A 167 -26.96 -21.89 8.65
C LEU A 167 -27.41 -20.71 7.77
N VAL A 168 -27.61 -20.95 6.47
CA VAL A 168 -28.11 -19.95 5.51
C VAL A 168 -29.25 -20.59 4.76
N ASP A 169 -30.44 -20.03 4.85
CA ASP A 169 -31.68 -20.53 4.21
C ASP A 169 -31.96 -22.01 4.51
N GLY A 170 -31.65 -22.45 5.76
CA GLY A 170 -31.82 -23.83 6.17
C GLY A 170 -30.73 -24.81 5.75
N GLU A 171 -29.72 -24.34 5.02
CA GLU A 171 -28.57 -25.14 4.61
C GLU A 171 -27.31 -24.78 5.38
N VAL A 172 -26.47 -25.77 5.64
CA VAL A 172 -25.18 -25.58 6.33
C VAL A 172 -24.12 -25.19 5.33
N VAL A 173 -23.68 -23.94 5.43
CA VAL A 173 -22.62 -23.36 4.59
C VAL A 173 -21.29 -23.36 5.35
N ARG A 174 -20.27 -23.98 4.76
CA ARG A 174 -18.90 -24.03 5.29
C ARG A 174 -18.06 -22.95 4.62
N GLN A 175 -17.82 -21.87 5.34
CA GLN A 175 -17.01 -20.75 4.88
C GLN A 175 -15.55 -20.98 5.26
N LYS A 176 -14.67 -21.11 4.26
CA LYS A 176 -13.21 -21.17 4.47
C LYS A 176 -12.65 -19.81 4.82
N ALA A 177 -11.70 -19.78 5.75
CA ALA A 177 -10.89 -18.60 6.02
C ALA A 177 -10.17 -18.13 4.77
N ARG A 178 -10.09 -16.80 4.59
CA ARG A 178 -9.30 -16.17 3.53
C ARG A 178 -8.56 -14.98 4.13
N ASP A 179 -7.30 -14.90 3.74
CA ASP A 179 -6.45 -13.80 4.16
C ASP A 179 -6.87 -12.49 3.51
N GLY A 180 -6.77 -11.44 4.30
CA GLY A 180 -6.93 -10.07 3.85
C GLY A 180 -5.62 -9.44 3.40
N ARG A 181 -5.74 -8.21 2.90
CA ARG A 181 -4.60 -7.42 2.44
C ARG A 181 -4.87 -5.95 2.66
N VAL A 182 -3.89 -5.22 3.19
CA VAL A 182 -3.94 -3.76 3.32
C VAL A 182 -2.70 -3.12 2.70
N LEU A 183 -2.86 -1.91 2.20
CA LEU A 183 -1.73 -1.13 1.68
C LEU A 183 -0.86 -0.61 2.83
N ASP A 184 0.45 -0.86 2.78
CA ASP A 184 1.40 -0.16 3.62
C ASP A 184 1.65 1.24 3.04
N VAL A 185 0.89 2.21 3.54
CA VAL A 185 0.94 3.60 3.06
C VAL A 185 2.31 4.21 3.24
N LYS A 186 2.97 3.98 4.40
CA LYS A 186 4.28 4.56 4.72
C LYS A 186 5.39 4.02 3.79
N ALA A 187 5.47 2.71 3.65
CA ALA A 187 6.46 2.08 2.77
C ALA A 187 6.20 2.40 1.29
N SER A 188 4.94 2.38 0.86
CA SER A 188 4.54 2.72 -0.51
C SER A 188 4.83 4.17 -0.87
N THR A 189 4.58 5.11 0.06
CA THR A 189 4.91 6.54 -0.14
C THR A 189 6.41 6.73 -0.33
N ARG A 190 7.24 6.14 0.53
CA ARG A 190 8.71 6.22 0.39
C ARG A 190 9.19 5.63 -0.93
N ARG A 191 8.64 4.48 -1.33
CA ARG A 191 9.01 3.81 -2.59
C ARG A 191 8.60 4.63 -3.80
N LEU A 192 7.40 5.21 -3.80
CA LEU A 192 6.93 6.07 -4.89
C LEU A 192 7.72 7.37 -4.95
N ALA A 193 7.98 8.05 -3.83
CA ALA A 193 8.79 9.26 -3.79
C ALA A 193 10.22 9.01 -4.35
N LYS A 194 10.84 7.88 -3.99
CA LYS A 194 12.14 7.50 -4.57
C LYS A 194 12.07 7.28 -6.08
N ALA A 195 11.01 6.64 -6.58
CA ALA A 195 10.82 6.40 -8.01
C ALA A 195 10.59 7.69 -8.82
N LEU A 196 9.90 8.67 -8.22
CA LEU A 196 9.64 9.98 -8.86
C LEU A 196 10.90 10.84 -9.00
N ARG A 197 11.89 10.67 -8.10
CA ARG A 197 13.20 11.32 -8.17
C ARG A 197 14.13 10.71 -9.22
N GLY A 198 14.05 9.40 -9.38
CA GLY A 198 14.91 8.64 -10.28
C GLY A 198 14.28 8.41 -11.66
N ASP A 199 14.92 7.49 -12.41
CA ASP A 199 14.48 7.11 -13.75
C ASP A 199 13.52 5.92 -13.80
N ALA A 200 13.01 5.49 -12.65
CA ALA A 200 12.09 4.37 -12.58
C ALA A 200 10.80 4.64 -13.34
N ARG A 201 10.43 3.72 -14.24
CA ARG A 201 9.19 3.79 -15.02
C ARG A 201 8.05 2.99 -14.41
N LYS A 202 8.36 2.12 -13.45
CA LYS A 202 7.39 1.26 -12.76
C LYS A 202 7.74 1.17 -11.29
N VAL A 203 6.72 1.26 -10.44
CA VAL A 203 6.85 1.08 -9.00
C VAL A 203 5.74 0.15 -8.51
N LYS A 204 6.09 -0.86 -7.71
CA LYS A 204 5.14 -1.75 -7.05
C LYS A 204 4.88 -1.23 -5.64
N LEU A 205 3.62 -1.00 -5.30
CA LEU A 205 3.20 -0.64 -3.95
C LEU A 205 3.43 -1.79 -2.98
N VAL A 206 3.62 -1.46 -1.72
CA VAL A 206 3.85 -2.44 -0.65
C VAL A 206 2.53 -2.72 0.03
N THR A 207 2.16 -3.99 0.11
CA THR A 207 0.99 -4.44 0.85
C THR A 207 1.42 -5.31 2.03
N ARG A 208 0.60 -5.32 3.08
CA ARG A 208 0.73 -6.23 4.23
C ARG A 208 -0.43 -7.22 4.21
N HIS A 209 -0.12 -8.41 4.56
CA HIS A 209 -1.05 -9.48 4.82
C HIS A 209 -1.85 -9.19 6.10
N VAL A 210 -3.12 -9.60 6.13
CA VAL A 210 -4.01 -9.51 7.29
C VAL A 210 -4.65 -10.88 7.47
N GLU A 211 -4.33 -11.52 8.58
CA GLU A 211 -4.89 -12.83 8.91
C GLU A 211 -6.35 -12.71 9.35
N PRO A 212 -7.19 -13.68 9.06
CA PRO A 212 -8.53 -13.79 9.63
C PRO A 212 -8.43 -14.03 11.14
N LYS A 213 -9.44 -13.62 11.88
CA LYS A 213 -9.54 -13.85 13.34
C LYS A 213 -9.71 -15.34 13.65
N VAL A 214 -10.52 -16.03 12.84
CA VAL A 214 -10.76 -17.47 12.92
C VAL A 214 -10.20 -18.11 11.66
N THR A 215 -9.10 -18.86 11.78
CA THR A 215 -8.51 -19.65 10.71
C THR A 215 -9.23 -21.02 10.62
N ASN A 216 -9.02 -21.78 9.55
CA ASN A 216 -9.69 -23.07 9.34
C ASN A 216 -9.41 -24.08 10.44
N ASP A 217 -8.24 -24.02 11.07
CA ASP A 217 -7.78 -24.86 12.17
C ASP A 217 -8.22 -24.35 13.55
N LYS A 218 -8.59 -23.07 13.66
CA LYS A 218 -9.07 -22.44 14.91
C LYS A 218 -10.58 -22.36 15.02
N LEU A 219 -11.33 -22.87 14.04
CA LEU A 219 -12.79 -22.82 14.08
C LEU A 219 -13.38 -23.57 15.27
N GLY A 220 -12.63 -24.55 15.82
CA GLY A 220 -13.09 -25.37 16.94
C GLY A 220 -14.09 -26.45 16.54
N GLU A 221 -14.66 -27.09 17.58
CA GLU A 221 -15.61 -28.19 17.41
C GLU A 221 -17.02 -27.66 17.12
N THR A 222 -17.69 -28.27 16.16
CA THR A 222 -19.06 -27.91 15.75
C THR A 222 -19.88 -29.17 15.50
N ILE A 223 -21.13 -29.14 15.93
CA ILE A 223 -22.10 -30.19 15.69
C ILE A 223 -23.15 -29.67 14.69
N GLU A 224 -23.31 -30.34 13.58
CA GLU A 224 -24.41 -30.15 12.64
C GLU A 224 -25.43 -31.26 12.81
N ILE A 225 -26.71 -30.93 12.98
CA ILE A 225 -27.82 -31.89 13.05
C ILE A 225 -28.74 -31.63 11.86
N ASN A 226 -28.74 -32.57 10.93
CA ASN A 226 -29.65 -32.55 9.80
C ASN A 226 -30.94 -33.26 10.15
N LEU A 227 -32.01 -32.49 10.34
CA LEU A 227 -33.31 -33.02 10.78
C LEU A 227 -34.01 -33.83 9.70
N SER A 228 -33.75 -33.54 8.40
CA SER A 228 -34.41 -34.28 7.31
C SER A 228 -33.85 -35.70 7.12
N THR A 229 -32.58 -35.89 7.49
CA THR A 229 -31.90 -37.19 7.36
C THR A 229 -31.67 -37.91 8.70
N ASN A 230 -32.04 -37.29 9.82
CA ASN A 230 -31.75 -37.76 11.17
C ASN A 230 -30.28 -38.16 11.39
N ARG A 231 -29.39 -37.23 11.02
CA ARG A 231 -27.95 -37.42 11.16
C ARG A 231 -27.29 -36.25 11.89
N LEU A 232 -26.35 -36.59 12.76
CA LEU A 232 -25.49 -35.67 13.46
C LEU A 232 -24.06 -35.79 12.89
N SER A 233 -23.49 -34.69 12.42
CA SER A 233 -22.09 -34.61 11.97
C SER A 233 -21.28 -33.79 12.95
N PHE A 234 -20.21 -34.39 13.48
CA PHE A 234 -19.26 -33.72 14.36
C PHE A 234 -18.04 -33.23 13.54
N TYR A 235 -17.77 -31.94 13.64
CA TYR A 235 -16.68 -31.28 12.96
C TYR A 235 -15.58 -30.83 13.93
N ASP A 236 -14.34 -30.95 13.49
CA ASP A 236 -13.18 -30.27 14.05
C ASP A 236 -12.65 -29.33 12.98
N GLY A 237 -12.77 -28.04 13.22
CA GLY A 237 -12.63 -27.04 12.18
C GLY A 237 -13.67 -27.23 11.07
N LEU A 238 -13.20 -27.32 9.82
CA LEU A 238 -14.06 -27.57 8.66
C LEU A 238 -14.12 -29.07 8.26
N LYS A 239 -13.46 -29.95 8.99
CA LYS A 239 -13.41 -31.38 8.67
C LYS A 239 -14.45 -32.15 9.46
N VAL A 240 -15.25 -32.97 8.79
CA VAL A 240 -16.11 -33.95 9.44
C VAL A 240 -15.22 -35.02 10.09
N ARG A 241 -15.30 -35.17 11.39
CA ARG A 241 -14.59 -36.22 12.14
C ARG A 241 -15.41 -37.48 12.21
N ARG A 242 -16.71 -37.35 12.51
CA ARG A 242 -17.65 -38.47 12.63
C ARG A 242 -19.06 -38.05 12.23
N THR A 243 -19.85 -39.01 11.82
CA THR A 243 -21.28 -38.84 11.58
C THR A 243 -22.02 -39.96 12.28
N TYR A 244 -23.13 -39.61 12.96
CA TYR A 244 -23.92 -40.53 13.74
C TYR A 244 -25.39 -40.50 13.29
N PRO A 245 -26.10 -41.63 13.27
CA PRO A 245 -27.56 -41.62 13.22
C PRO A 245 -28.12 -41.08 14.53
N VAL A 246 -29.19 -40.30 14.45
CA VAL A 246 -29.84 -39.74 15.65
C VAL A 246 -31.35 -39.86 15.53
N ALA A 247 -32.08 -39.86 16.67
CA ALA A 247 -33.50 -39.58 16.63
C ALA A 247 -33.73 -38.09 16.92
N THR A 248 -34.68 -37.50 16.24
CA THR A 248 -35.10 -36.12 16.44
C THR A 248 -36.58 -36.02 16.83
N GLY A 249 -37.08 -34.81 17.04
CA GLY A 249 -38.47 -34.56 17.46
C GLY A 249 -39.47 -35.09 16.46
N GLN A 250 -40.53 -35.72 16.98
CA GLN A 250 -41.72 -36.13 16.19
C GLN A 250 -42.51 -34.89 15.74
N PRO A 251 -43.40 -35.01 14.76
CA PRO A 251 -44.11 -33.84 14.21
C PRO A 251 -44.86 -32.99 15.23
N SER A 252 -45.39 -33.63 16.31
CA SER A 252 -46.11 -32.94 17.42
C SER A 252 -45.16 -32.24 18.41
N PHE A 253 -43.86 -32.58 18.41
CA PHE A 253 -42.82 -32.02 19.26
C PHE A 253 -41.51 -31.85 18.45
N PRO A 254 -41.49 -30.96 17.47
CA PRO A 254 -40.36 -30.87 16.56
C PRO A 254 -39.09 -30.35 17.27
N THR A 255 -37.94 -30.86 16.87
CA THR A 255 -36.65 -30.28 17.29
C THR A 255 -36.54 -28.85 16.70
N PRO A 256 -36.30 -27.82 17.54
CA PRO A 256 -36.19 -26.44 17.03
C PRO A 256 -34.96 -26.26 16.14
N GLN A 257 -35.16 -25.56 15.03
CA GLN A 257 -34.08 -25.19 14.12
C GLN A 257 -33.40 -23.92 14.59
N GLY A 258 -32.09 -23.82 14.40
CA GLY A 258 -31.30 -22.66 14.78
C GLY A 258 -29.82 -22.98 15.03
N THR A 259 -29.12 -22.02 15.62
CA THR A 259 -27.74 -22.20 16.10
C THR A 259 -27.72 -22.12 17.61
N TRP A 260 -27.23 -23.16 18.22
CA TRP A 260 -27.27 -23.36 19.68
C TRP A 260 -25.88 -23.68 20.20
N GLU A 261 -25.67 -23.48 21.50
CA GLU A 261 -24.44 -23.84 22.20
C GLU A 261 -24.68 -24.95 23.18
N VAL A 262 -23.74 -25.88 23.33
CA VAL A 262 -23.70 -26.84 24.41
C VAL A 262 -23.26 -26.11 25.68
N VAL A 263 -24.19 -25.86 26.59
CA VAL A 263 -23.93 -25.05 27.80
C VAL A 263 -23.61 -25.88 29.01
N TYR A 264 -24.01 -27.14 29.02
CA TYR A 264 -23.77 -28.03 30.16
C TYR A 264 -23.71 -29.50 29.74
N LYS A 265 -22.77 -30.26 30.31
CA LYS A 265 -22.60 -31.71 30.08
C LYS A 265 -22.80 -32.48 31.36
N ARG A 266 -23.51 -33.63 31.32
CA ARG A 266 -23.79 -34.50 32.44
C ARG A 266 -23.42 -35.93 32.15
N LEU A 267 -22.63 -36.51 33.05
CA LEU A 267 -22.29 -37.93 33.10
C LEU A 267 -23.30 -38.66 33.96
N ASN A 268 -23.85 -39.79 33.46
CA ASN A 268 -24.86 -40.58 34.15
C ASN A 268 -25.97 -39.68 34.75
N PRO A 269 -26.71 -38.93 33.90
CA PRO A 269 -27.69 -37.96 34.39
C PRO A 269 -28.89 -38.63 35.05
N THR A 270 -29.44 -38.02 36.10
CA THR A 270 -30.81 -38.27 36.51
C THR A 270 -31.76 -37.62 35.52
N TRP A 271 -32.76 -38.32 35.04
CA TRP A 271 -33.84 -37.74 34.27
C TRP A 271 -34.88 -37.14 35.23
N THR A 272 -35.31 -35.95 34.94
CA THR A 272 -36.43 -35.28 35.64
C THR A 272 -37.55 -35.07 34.62
N ASN A 273 -38.79 -35.36 35.04
CA ASN A 273 -39.96 -35.22 34.19
C ASN A 273 -40.11 -33.75 33.73
N PRO A 274 -40.00 -33.46 32.43
CA PRO A 274 -40.08 -32.09 31.95
C PRO A 274 -41.52 -31.60 31.75
N ASP A 275 -42.49 -32.48 31.76
CA ASP A 275 -43.91 -32.15 31.48
C ASP A 275 -44.86 -33.04 32.30
N PRO A 276 -44.87 -32.82 33.60
CA PRO A 276 -45.67 -33.69 34.53
C PRO A 276 -47.18 -33.54 34.36
N ASP A 277 -47.64 -32.42 33.80
CA ASP A 277 -49.08 -32.15 33.59
C ASP A 277 -49.49 -32.41 32.11
N GLY A 278 -48.56 -32.75 31.23
CA GLY A 278 -48.80 -33.08 29.85
C GLY A 278 -48.40 -34.49 29.44
N TRP A 279 -47.54 -34.67 28.48
CA TRP A 279 -47.18 -36.00 27.95
C TRP A 279 -46.47 -36.90 28.96
N GLY A 280 -45.91 -36.36 30.02
CA GLY A 280 -45.22 -37.06 31.08
C GLY A 280 -46.12 -37.39 32.31
N ALA A 281 -47.44 -37.17 32.26
CA ALA A 281 -48.32 -37.30 33.40
C ALA A 281 -48.30 -38.70 34.09
N ASP A 282 -48.12 -39.75 33.29
CA ASP A 282 -48.02 -41.13 33.77
C ASP A 282 -46.56 -41.54 34.07
N MET A 283 -45.59 -40.63 33.99
CA MET A 283 -44.18 -40.91 34.26
C MET A 283 -43.79 -40.48 35.68
N PRO A 284 -42.80 -41.15 36.32
CA PRO A 284 -42.31 -40.72 37.62
C PRO A 284 -41.69 -39.31 37.54
N ALA A 285 -41.70 -38.58 38.65
CA ALA A 285 -41.08 -37.23 38.72
C ALA A 285 -39.60 -37.23 38.38
N SER A 286 -38.89 -38.33 38.67
CA SER A 286 -37.45 -38.47 38.25
C SER A 286 -37.12 -39.98 38.12
N ILE A 287 -36.09 -40.25 37.29
CA ILE A 287 -35.53 -41.60 37.10
C ILE A 287 -34.01 -41.50 37.31
N PRO A 288 -33.42 -42.25 38.24
CA PRO A 288 -32.01 -42.30 38.51
C PRO A 288 -31.20 -42.85 37.31
N PRO A 289 -29.86 -42.70 37.28
CA PRO A 289 -29.03 -43.35 36.27
C PRO A 289 -29.24 -44.86 36.18
N GLY A 290 -29.26 -45.40 34.97
CA GLY A 290 -29.42 -46.84 34.73
C GLY A 290 -30.24 -47.16 33.48
N PRO A 291 -30.48 -48.45 33.18
CA PRO A 291 -31.11 -48.90 31.94
C PRO A 291 -32.54 -48.36 31.69
N GLY A 292 -33.25 -47.96 32.73
CA GLY A 292 -34.58 -47.35 32.63
C GLY A 292 -34.57 -45.83 32.39
N ASN A 293 -33.38 -45.17 32.38
CA ASN A 293 -33.28 -43.71 32.26
C ASN A 293 -33.35 -43.29 30.80
N PRO A 294 -34.31 -42.42 30.42
CA PRO A 294 -34.45 -41.95 29.05
C PRO A 294 -33.23 -41.21 28.47
N LEU A 295 -32.38 -40.60 29.33
CA LEU A 295 -31.20 -39.82 28.91
C LEU A 295 -29.97 -40.68 28.67
N GLY A 296 -30.01 -41.98 28.99
CA GLY A 296 -28.85 -42.84 28.84
C GLY A 296 -27.70 -42.49 29.77
N THR A 297 -26.46 -42.65 29.30
CA THR A 297 -25.23 -42.44 30.07
C THR A 297 -24.65 -41.04 30.00
N ARG A 298 -25.05 -40.23 29.00
CA ARG A 298 -24.53 -38.87 28.73
C ARG A 298 -25.65 -37.95 28.28
N ALA A 299 -25.62 -36.71 28.74
CA ALA A 299 -26.52 -35.67 28.26
C ALA A 299 -25.78 -34.32 28.14
N MET A 300 -25.97 -33.63 27.02
CA MET A 300 -25.47 -32.31 26.71
C MET A 300 -26.64 -31.35 26.52
N SER A 301 -26.76 -30.38 27.42
CA SER A 301 -27.84 -29.37 27.36
C SER A 301 -27.47 -28.26 26.39
N LEU A 302 -28.42 -27.89 25.55
CA LEU A 302 -28.29 -26.74 24.67
C LEU A 302 -28.88 -25.48 25.32
N ASN A 303 -28.48 -24.29 24.87
CA ASN A 303 -29.15 -23.04 25.25
C ASN A 303 -30.53 -22.86 24.59
N ALA A 304 -31.01 -23.86 23.86
CA ALA A 304 -32.44 -24.04 23.52
C ALA A 304 -33.19 -24.64 24.69
N SER A 305 -34.29 -24.01 25.11
CA SER A 305 -35.04 -24.43 26.28
C SER A 305 -35.52 -25.90 26.17
N GLY A 306 -35.14 -26.72 27.14
CA GLY A 306 -35.54 -28.12 27.23
C GLY A 306 -34.90 -29.08 26.22
N ILE A 307 -34.01 -28.62 25.37
CA ILE A 307 -33.39 -29.44 24.32
C ILE A 307 -32.01 -29.96 24.75
N LEU A 308 -31.84 -31.27 24.58
CA LEU A 308 -30.60 -31.99 24.89
C LEU A 308 -30.16 -32.87 23.71
N ILE A 309 -28.86 -33.09 23.63
CA ILE A 309 -28.26 -34.20 22.89
C ILE A 309 -27.92 -35.26 23.96
N HIS A 310 -28.51 -36.47 23.88
CA HIS A 310 -28.33 -37.45 24.92
C HIS A 310 -28.38 -38.91 24.42
N GLY A 311 -27.90 -39.83 25.22
CA GLY A 311 -27.99 -41.24 24.93
C GLY A 311 -29.41 -41.79 25.08
N THR A 312 -29.67 -42.98 24.55
CA THR A 312 -30.92 -43.69 24.77
C THR A 312 -30.70 -45.21 24.82
N TYR A 313 -31.42 -45.87 25.70
CA TYR A 313 -31.52 -47.33 25.71
C TYR A 313 -32.53 -47.85 24.66
N ALA A 314 -33.41 -46.97 24.14
CA ALA A 314 -34.34 -47.29 23.06
C ALA A 314 -33.64 -47.16 21.71
N SER A 315 -32.66 -48.02 21.43
CA SER A 315 -31.82 -47.99 20.23
C SER A 315 -32.63 -48.05 18.92
N TYR A 316 -33.77 -48.71 18.92
CA TYR A 316 -34.69 -48.80 17.77
C TYR A 316 -35.26 -47.44 17.34
N SER A 317 -35.24 -46.42 18.20
CA SER A 317 -35.72 -45.09 17.89
C SER A 317 -34.73 -44.25 17.12
N VAL A 318 -33.44 -44.62 17.14
CA VAL A 318 -32.38 -43.87 16.45
C VAL A 318 -32.54 -43.99 14.92
N GLY A 319 -32.43 -42.84 14.21
CA GLY A 319 -32.72 -42.76 12.79
C GLY A 319 -34.16 -42.35 12.46
N THR A 320 -35.02 -42.13 13.46
CA THR A 320 -36.43 -41.79 13.29
C THR A 320 -36.84 -40.49 13.97
N TYR A 321 -38.06 -40.02 13.73
CA TYR A 321 -38.69 -38.89 14.45
C TYR A 321 -39.44 -39.40 15.63
N ALA A 322 -38.77 -39.62 16.78
CA ALA A 322 -39.34 -40.34 17.92
C ALA A 322 -39.22 -39.59 19.27
N SER A 323 -38.62 -38.41 19.32
CA SER A 323 -38.43 -37.68 20.56
C SER A 323 -39.49 -36.57 20.77
N HIS A 324 -39.50 -35.98 21.95
CA HIS A 324 -40.24 -34.76 22.27
C HIS A 324 -39.32 -33.51 22.11
N GLY A 325 -38.56 -33.44 20.99
CA GLY A 325 -37.67 -32.33 20.63
C GLY A 325 -36.18 -32.57 20.86
N CYS A 326 -35.78 -33.41 21.82
CA CYS A 326 -34.38 -33.75 22.08
C CYS A 326 -33.75 -34.59 20.97
N ILE A 327 -32.42 -34.62 20.92
CA ILE A 327 -31.66 -35.42 19.98
C ILE A 327 -31.14 -36.67 20.68
N ARG A 328 -31.64 -37.85 20.28
CA ARG A 328 -31.26 -39.14 20.86
C ARG A 328 -30.18 -39.82 20.07
N MET A 329 -29.17 -40.38 20.75
CA MET A 329 -28.05 -41.11 20.17
C MET A 329 -27.95 -42.52 20.77
N LEU A 330 -27.34 -43.47 20.05
CA LEU A 330 -26.90 -44.72 20.67
C LEU A 330 -25.95 -44.40 21.85
N LEU A 331 -25.91 -45.26 22.86
CA LEU A 331 -25.06 -45.04 24.06
C LEU A 331 -23.58 -44.92 23.66
N SER A 332 -23.09 -45.82 22.83
CA SER A 332 -21.71 -45.77 22.32
C SER A 332 -21.38 -44.48 21.56
N ASP A 333 -22.37 -43.95 20.81
CA ASP A 333 -22.17 -42.77 19.96
C ASP A 333 -22.15 -41.49 20.80
N VAL A 334 -23.06 -41.36 21.77
CA VAL A 334 -23.06 -40.20 22.66
C VAL A 334 -21.85 -40.19 23.58
N GLU A 335 -21.33 -41.36 24.00
CA GLU A 335 -20.10 -41.48 24.77
C GLU A 335 -18.88 -41.07 23.97
N ALA A 336 -18.84 -41.37 22.68
CA ALA A 336 -17.77 -40.98 21.77
C ALA A 336 -17.83 -39.50 21.37
N LEU A 337 -19.03 -38.89 21.41
CA LEU A 337 -19.23 -37.47 21.12
C LEU A 337 -18.97 -36.60 22.35
N TYR A 338 -19.23 -37.10 23.57
CA TYR A 338 -19.19 -36.36 24.83
C TYR A 338 -17.76 -35.85 25.12
#